data_3a7fae2511af00125a61b5aa9e5aed19
#
_entry.id   3a7fae2511af00125a61b5aa9e5aed19
#
_cell.length_a   1.000
_cell.length_b   1.000
_cell.length_c   1.000
_cell.angle_alpha   90.00
_cell.angle_beta   90.00
_cell.angle_gamma   90.00
#
_symmetry.space_group_name_H-M   'P 1'
#
loop_
_entity.id
_entity.type
_entity.pdbx_description
1 polymer ?
#
loop_
_entity_poly.entity_id
_entity_poly.type
_entity_poly.pdbx_seq_one_letter_code
_entity_poly.pdbx_strand_id
1 'polypeptide(L)'
;LWRMVQALTDEGMAVVWSTAYLDEAERCESVLLLNQGQLLFDGPPQQLTAQLEGRSFRLENVGAERRAVLTEALDLESVSDGVIQGAGVRVVLREGAQVSQIQSLADRARVALAPVPARFEDAFIDLLGGGPGGTSTLAERLSPVELGSEIAVSCRNLTKRFGEFTATD
;
A
#
# COMPACT_ATOMS: atom_id res chain seq x y z
N LEU A 1 -18.07 -15.58 -0.06
CA LEU A 1 -18.21 -15.02 -1.39
C LEU A 1 -17.27 -15.72 -2.37
N TRP A 2 -15.93 -15.64 -2.24
CA TRP A 2 -14.96 -16.21 -3.19
C TRP A 2 -15.15 -17.71 -3.49
N ARG A 3 -15.47 -18.54 -2.48
CA ARG A 3 -15.78 -19.96 -2.72
C ARG A 3 -17.01 -20.17 -3.62
N MET A 4 -18.01 -19.29 -3.55
CA MET A 4 -19.18 -19.34 -4.43
C MET A 4 -18.81 -18.97 -5.86
N VAL A 5 -18.02 -17.89 -6.01
CA VAL A 5 -17.54 -17.47 -7.34
C VAL A 5 -16.72 -18.58 -7.97
N GLN A 6 -15.78 -19.18 -7.23
CA GLN A 6 -14.97 -20.28 -7.72
C GLN A 6 -15.83 -21.50 -8.14
N ALA A 7 -16.81 -21.89 -7.34
CA ALA A 7 -17.71 -22.98 -7.70
C ALA A 7 -18.46 -22.72 -9.00
N LEU A 8 -18.93 -21.48 -9.22
CA LEU A 8 -19.62 -21.10 -10.46
C LEU A 8 -18.67 -21.11 -11.67
N THR A 9 -17.43 -20.64 -11.50
CA THR A 9 -16.44 -20.70 -12.59
C THR A 9 -16.02 -22.12 -12.91
N ASP A 10 -15.90 -23.00 -11.90
CA ASP A 10 -15.61 -24.43 -12.08
C ASP A 10 -16.74 -25.16 -12.82
N GLU A 11 -17.99 -24.66 -12.71
CA GLU A 11 -19.16 -25.13 -13.49
C GLU A 11 -19.21 -24.54 -14.93
N GLY A 12 -18.22 -23.72 -15.30
CA GLY A 12 -18.11 -23.11 -16.65
C GLY A 12 -18.82 -21.76 -16.79
N MET A 13 -19.22 -21.13 -15.69
CA MET A 13 -19.80 -19.77 -15.72
C MET A 13 -18.72 -18.72 -15.89
N ALA A 14 -18.90 -17.81 -16.84
CA ALA A 14 -18.07 -16.61 -16.94
C ALA A 14 -18.52 -15.57 -15.89
N VAL A 15 -17.59 -15.11 -15.06
CA VAL A 15 -17.86 -14.13 -14.02
C VAL A 15 -17.04 -12.87 -14.28
N VAL A 16 -17.72 -11.73 -14.38
CA VAL A 16 -17.08 -10.41 -14.42
C VAL A 16 -17.27 -9.75 -13.06
N TRP A 17 -16.15 -9.44 -12.40
CA TRP A 17 -16.12 -8.83 -11.08
C TRP A 17 -15.58 -7.40 -11.15
N SER A 18 -16.36 -6.41 -10.75
CA SER A 18 -15.90 -5.02 -10.67
C SER A 18 -15.65 -4.65 -9.20
N THR A 19 -14.45 -4.23 -8.89
CA THR A 19 -14.03 -3.87 -7.54
C THR A 19 -13.01 -2.74 -7.55
N ALA A 20 -12.92 -2.00 -6.44
CA ALA A 20 -11.83 -1.09 -6.14
C ALA A 20 -10.78 -1.74 -5.20
N TYR A 21 -11.01 -2.97 -4.77
CA TYR A 21 -10.10 -3.70 -3.88
C TYR A 21 -9.10 -4.52 -4.68
N LEU A 22 -7.84 -4.12 -4.63
CA LEU A 22 -6.76 -4.71 -5.43
C LEU A 22 -6.43 -6.15 -5.01
N ASP A 23 -6.64 -6.51 -3.75
CA ASP A 23 -6.50 -7.88 -3.26
C ASP A 23 -7.57 -8.85 -3.81
N GLU A 24 -8.72 -8.32 -4.23
CA GLU A 24 -9.72 -9.09 -4.97
C GLU A 24 -9.31 -9.27 -6.43
N ALA A 25 -8.81 -8.21 -7.06
CA ALA A 25 -8.32 -8.26 -8.44
C ALA A 25 -7.17 -9.26 -8.61
N GLU A 26 -6.26 -9.34 -7.64
CA GLU A 26 -5.12 -10.28 -7.64
C GLU A 26 -5.54 -11.76 -7.69
N ARG A 27 -6.79 -12.07 -7.32
CA ARG A 27 -7.35 -13.44 -7.33
C ARG A 27 -8.03 -13.81 -8.65
N CYS A 28 -8.22 -12.85 -9.54
CA CYS A 28 -8.83 -13.09 -10.83
C CYS A 28 -7.84 -13.73 -11.80
N GLU A 29 -8.35 -14.46 -12.78
CA GLU A 29 -7.54 -15.05 -13.87
C GLU A 29 -6.97 -13.95 -14.78
N SER A 30 -7.78 -12.92 -15.05
CA SER A 30 -7.40 -11.74 -15.82
C SER A 30 -8.01 -10.50 -15.20
N VAL A 31 -7.35 -9.36 -15.36
CA VAL A 31 -7.81 -8.05 -14.85
C VAL A 31 -7.73 -6.99 -15.94
N LEU A 32 -8.70 -6.11 -15.92
CA LEU A 32 -8.73 -4.87 -16.70
C LEU A 32 -8.56 -3.71 -15.71
N LEU A 33 -7.43 -3.02 -15.74
CA LEU A 33 -7.23 -1.83 -14.90
C LEU A 33 -7.66 -0.57 -15.66
N LEU A 34 -8.63 0.10 -15.11
CA LEU A 34 -9.18 1.34 -15.67
C LEU A 34 -8.81 2.52 -14.77
N ASN A 35 -8.26 3.57 -15.36
CA ASN A 35 -8.02 4.83 -14.69
C ASN A 35 -8.40 6.00 -15.60
N GLN A 36 -9.20 6.95 -15.11
CA GLN A 36 -9.64 8.13 -15.84
C GLN A 36 -10.23 7.81 -17.24
N GLY A 37 -10.96 6.70 -17.35
CA GLY A 37 -11.57 6.25 -18.59
C GLY A 37 -10.61 5.57 -19.58
N GLN A 38 -9.37 5.35 -19.20
CA GLN A 38 -8.37 4.66 -20.00
C GLN A 38 -8.08 3.25 -19.45
N LEU A 39 -7.89 2.29 -20.36
CA LEU A 39 -7.41 0.97 -20.01
C LEU A 39 -5.89 1.03 -19.85
N LEU A 40 -5.40 0.81 -18.63
CA LEU A 40 -3.98 0.85 -18.30
C LEU A 40 -3.32 -0.52 -18.42
N PHE A 41 -4.07 -1.59 -18.14
CA PHE A 41 -3.56 -2.96 -18.18
C PHE A 41 -4.70 -3.93 -18.51
N ASP A 42 -4.36 -4.96 -19.28
CA ASP A 42 -5.24 -6.09 -19.63
C ASP A 42 -4.40 -7.37 -19.58
N GLY A 43 -4.74 -8.30 -18.70
CA GLY A 43 -4.06 -9.58 -18.58
C GLY A 43 -4.04 -10.17 -17.17
N PRO A 44 -3.33 -11.28 -16.98
CA PRO A 44 -3.16 -11.90 -15.66
C PRO A 44 -2.44 -10.98 -14.68
N PRO A 45 -2.89 -10.88 -13.42
CA PRO A 45 -2.27 -10.04 -12.38
C PRO A 45 -0.77 -10.27 -12.22
N GLN A 46 -0.32 -11.52 -12.41
CA GLN A 46 1.07 -11.93 -12.27
C GLN A 46 2.00 -11.27 -13.32
N GLN A 47 1.48 -10.92 -14.50
CA GLN A 47 2.26 -10.20 -15.50
C GLN A 47 2.58 -8.78 -15.04
N LEU A 48 1.68 -8.14 -14.30
CA LEU A 48 1.92 -6.81 -13.75
C LEU A 48 2.92 -6.86 -12.60
N THR A 49 2.76 -7.78 -11.66
CA THR A 49 3.69 -7.92 -10.52
C THR A 49 5.10 -8.34 -10.95
N ALA A 50 5.24 -9.11 -12.03
CA ALA A 50 6.54 -9.50 -12.57
C ALA A 50 7.39 -8.29 -13.03
N GLN A 51 6.78 -7.17 -13.39
CA GLN A 51 7.49 -5.94 -13.76
C GLN A 51 8.22 -5.30 -12.56
N LEU A 52 7.82 -5.66 -11.35
CA LEU A 52 8.43 -5.18 -10.10
C LEU A 52 9.40 -6.21 -9.47
N GLU A 53 9.78 -7.25 -10.18
CA GLU A 53 10.72 -8.23 -9.65
C GLU A 53 12.06 -7.57 -9.27
N GLY A 54 12.52 -7.81 -8.03
CA GLY A 54 13.75 -7.20 -7.50
C GLY A 54 13.64 -5.72 -7.12
N ARG A 55 12.44 -5.10 -7.23
CA ARG A 55 12.23 -3.67 -6.92
C ARG A 55 11.50 -3.44 -5.59
N SER A 56 10.96 -4.47 -4.96
CA SER A 56 10.21 -4.37 -3.70
C SER A 56 11.07 -4.81 -2.52
N PHE A 57 11.13 -3.96 -1.50
CA PHE A 57 11.91 -4.19 -0.29
C PHE A 57 11.11 -3.88 0.97
N ARG A 58 11.57 -4.42 2.09
CA ARG A 58 11.02 -4.15 3.41
C ARG A 58 12.12 -3.80 4.39
N LEU A 59 11.98 -2.66 5.05
CA LEU A 59 12.73 -2.32 6.24
C LEU A 59 12.02 -2.99 7.42
N GLU A 60 12.71 -3.91 8.09
CA GLU A 60 12.13 -4.77 9.11
C GLU A 60 12.28 -4.16 10.51
N ASN A 61 11.30 -4.40 11.37
CA ASN A 61 11.36 -4.05 12.79
C ASN A 61 11.67 -2.57 13.09
N VAL A 62 11.18 -1.66 12.27
CA VAL A 62 11.38 -0.21 12.43
C VAL A 62 10.73 0.33 13.73
N GLY A 63 9.67 -0.31 14.20
CA GLY A 63 9.06 0.05 15.48
C GLY A 63 8.33 1.40 15.46
N ALA A 64 8.61 2.26 16.45
CA ALA A 64 7.95 3.56 16.62
C ALA A 64 8.32 4.56 15.52
N GLU A 65 9.54 4.49 14.97
CA GLU A 65 10.10 5.42 13.98
C GLU A 65 9.60 5.18 12.55
N ARG A 66 8.70 4.20 12.33
CA ARG A 66 8.27 3.81 10.98
C ARG A 66 7.68 4.94 10.15
N ARG A 67 7.05 5.96 10.77
CA ARG A 67 6.55 7.14 10.04
C ARG A 67 7.69 8.02 9.52
N ALA A 68 8.67 8.30 10.37
CA ALA A 68 9.85 9.07 10.01
C ALA A 68 10.63 8.35 8.90
N VAL A 69 10.89 7.06 9.08
CA VAL A 69 11.59 6.22 8.10
C VAL A 69 10.83 6.15 6.78
N LEU A 70 9.49 6.03 6.80
CA LEU A 70 8.68 6.08 5.58
C LEU A 70 8.81 7.44 4.88
N THR A 71 8.72 8.54 5.62
CA THR A 71 8.87 9.89 5.05
C THR A 71 10.23 10.04 4.39
N GLU A 72 11.32 9.69 5.08
CA GLU A 72 12.65 9.72 4.49
C GLU A 72 12.79 8.82 3.26
N ALA A 73 12.15 7.64 3.27
CA ALA A 73 12.17 6.74 2.13
C ALA A 73 11.44 7.35 0.91
N LEU A 74 10.29 8.00 1.12
CA LEU A 74 9.52 8.63 0.06
C LEU A 74 10.20 9.88 -0.52
N ASP A 75 11.09 10.52 0.23
CA ASP A 75 11.90 11.64 -0.24
C ASP A 75 13.08 11.20 -1.13
N LEU A 76 13.38 9.89 -1.18
CA LEU A 76 14.41 9.36 -2.07
C LEU A 76 13.91 9.30 -3.52
N GLU A 77 14.67 9.85 -4.45
CA GLU A 77 14.35 9.79 -5.89
C GLU A 77 14.25 8.35 -6.41
N SER A 78 14.93 7.41 -5.77
CA SER A 78 14.92 5.99 -6.12
C SER A 78 13.62 5.26 -5.73
N VAL A 79 12.77 5.85 -4.89
CA VAL A 79 11.55 5.24 -4.38
C VAL A 79 10.35 5.75 -5.17
N SER A 80 9.52 4.84 -5.67
CA SER A 80 8.26 5.15 -6.35
C SER A 80 7.08 5.17 -5.39
N ASP A 81 7.10 4.30 -4.39
CA ASP A 81 6.03 4.19 -3.39
C ASP A 81 6.53 3.56 -2.09
N GLY A 82 5.79 3.78 -1.01
CA GLY A 82 6.08 3.15 0.28
C GLY A 82 4.90 3.16 1.22
N VAL A 83 4.83 2.15 2.08
CA VAL A 83 3.74 1.98 3.04
C VAL A 83 4.21 1.35 4.34
N ILE A 84 3.61 1.76 5.47
CA ILE A 84 3.80 1.08 6.75
C ILE A 84 3.07 -0.25 6.71
N GLN A 85 3.80 -1.34 6.99
CA GLN A 85 3.24 -2.68 7.04
C GLN A 85 3.63 -3.37 8.35
N GLY A 86 2.71 -3.39 9.30
CA GLY A 86 2.97 -3.91 10.64
C GLY A 86 4.06 -3.10 11.36
N ALA A 87 5.13 -3.76 11.81
CA ALA A 87 6.27 -3.13 12.49
C ALA A 87 7.34 -2.60 11.52
N GLY A 88 7.18 -2.80 10.22
CA GLY A 88 8.14 -2.40 9.19
C GLY A 88 7.61 -1.37 8.22
N VAL A 89 8.48 -1.01 7.27
CA VAL A 89 8.16 -0.14 6.14
C VAL A 89 8.47 -0.90 4.85
N ARG A 90 7.48 -1.01 3.99
CA ARG A 90 7.63 -1.57 2.65
C ARG A 90 7.87 -0.43 1.67
N VAL A 91 8.77 -0.62 0.74
CA VAL A 91 9.09 0.36 -0.31
C VAL A 91 9.21 -0.32 -1.67
N VAL A 92 8.87 0.43 -2.70
CA VAL A 92 9.02 0.04 -4.10
C VAL A 92 10.00 1.01 -4.77
N LEU A 93 11.01 0.47 -5.41
CA LEU A 93 11.99 1.27 -6.14
C LEU A 93 11.49 1.58 -7.56
N ARG A 94 11.87 2.73 -8.07
CA ARG A 94 11.65 3.08 -9.49
C ARG A 94 12.43 2.14 -10.39
N GLU A 95 11.98 2.00 -11.63
CA GLU A 95 12.69 1.23 -12.64
C GLU A 95 14.13 1.77 -12.82
N GLY A 96 15.10 0.87 -12.84
CA GLY A 96 16.52 1.20 -12.95
C GLY A 96 17.16 1.81 -11.72
N ALA A 97 16.40 2.06 -10.64
CA ALA A 97 16.96 2.64 -9.42
C ALA A 97 17.87 1.65 -8.67
N GLN A 98 18.90 2.22 -8.04
CA GLN A 98 19.85 1.44 -7.24
C GLN A 98 19.36 1.27 -5.79
N VAL A 99 19.56 0.10 -5.24
CA VAL A 99 19.20 -0.24 -3.84
C VAL A 99 20.03 0.55 -2.82
N SER A 100 21.18 1.11 -3.22
CA SER A 100 22.12 1.74 -2.31
C SER A 100 21.56 2.88 -1.45
N GLN A 101 20.61 3.66 -1.98
CA GLN A 101 20.01 4.75 -1.22
C GLN A 101 19.12 4.23 -0.09
N ILE A 102 18.26 3.26 -0.39
CA ILE A 102 17.39 2.65 0.63
C ILE A 102 18.20 1.79 1.61
N GLN A 103 19.30 1.15 1.16
CA GLN A 103 20.21 0.45 2.04
C GLN A 103 20.86 1.43 3.04
N SER A 104 21.33 2.59 2.58
CA SER A 104 21.88 3.63 3.46
C SER A 104 20.87 4.14 4.49
N LEU A 105 19.59 4.24 4.12
CA LEU A 105 18.52 4.57 5.06
C LEU A 105 18.35 3.46 6.10
N ALA A 106 18.30 2.19 5.68
CA ALA A 106 18.20 1.05 6.58
C ALA A 106 19.37 1.00 7.58
N ASP A 107 20.60 1.26 7.11
CA ASP A 107 21.81 1.29 7.95
C ASP A 107 21.73 2.40 9.00
N ARG A 108 21.30 3.63 8.62
CA ARG A 108 21.09 4.74 9.56
C ARG A 108 20.01 4.42 10.60
N ALA A 109 18.92 3.83 10.15
CA ALA A 109 17.83 3.41 11.03
C ALA A 109 18.17 2.16 11.85
N ARG A 110 19.30 1.50 11.59
CA ARG A 110 19.76 0.24 12.24
C ARG A 110 18.75 -0.89 12.12
N VAL A 111 18.16 -1.03 10.94
CA VAL A 111 17.17 -2.06 10.62
C VAL A 111 17.62 -2.88 9.41
N ALA A 112 17.12 -4.11 9.32
CA ALA A 112 17.40 -4.95 8.16
C ALA A 112 16.57 -4.49 6.96
N LEU A 113 17.19 -4.56 5.77
CA LEU A 113 16.52 -4.40 4.48
C LEU A 113 16.42 -5.78 3.83
N ALA A 114 15.21 -6.24 3.58
CA ALA A 114 14.96 -7.54 2.96
C ALA A 114 14.22 -7.35 1.62
N PRO A 115 14.60 -8.06 0.55
CA PRO A 115 13.79 -8.14 -0.65
C PRO A 115 12.49 -8.89 -0.33
N VAL A 116 11.39 -8.43 -0.91
CA VAL A 116 10.07 -9.06 -0.74
C VAL A 116 9.37 -9.18 -2.09
N PRO A 117 8.50 -10.18 -2.28
CA PRO A 117 7.71 -10.29 -3.50
C PRO A 117 6.86 -9.03 -3.72
N ALA A 118 6.74 -8.59 -4.97
CA ALA A 118 5.85 -7.51 -5.33
C ALA A 118 4.39 -7.93 -5.12
N ARG A 119 3.54 -7.01 -4.65
CA ARG A 119 2.10 -7.18 -4.59
C ARG A 119 1.45 -6.51 -5.80
N PHE A 120 0.25 -6.94 -6.11
CA PHE A 120 -0.53 -6.33 -7.19
C PHE A 120 -0.78 -4.81 -6.94
N GLU A 121 -1.01 -4.44 -5.68
CA GLU A 121 -1.12 -3.03 -5.27
C GLU A 121 0.15 -2.22 -5.59
N ASP A 122 1.33 -2.78 -5.29
CA ASP A 122 2.62 -2.12 -5.56
C ASP A 122 2.76 -1.86 -7.08
N ALA A 123 2.40 -2.85 -7.89
CA ALA A 123 2.48 -2.77 -9.34
C ALA A 123 1.44 -1.79 -9.93
N PHE A 124 0.25 -1.73 -9.36
CA PHE A 124 -0.77 -0.77 -9.75
C PHE A 124 -0.34 0.67 -9.47
N ILE A 125 0.21 0.93 -8.29
CA ILE A 125 0.72 2.26 -7.93
C ILE A 125 1.90 2.67 -8.81
N ASP A 126 2.83 1.74 -9.10
CA ASP A 126 3.97 2.00 -10.00
C ASP A 126 3.48 2.33 -11.43
N LEU A 127 2.46 1.62 -11.93
CA LEU A 127 1.82 1.88 -13.22
C LEU A 127 1.19 3.28 -13.29
N LEU A 128 0.70 3.81 -12.18
CA LEU A 128 0.18 5.18 -12.07
C LEU A 128 1.29 6.25 -11.96
N GLY A 129 2.56 5.86 -11.92
CA GLY A 129 3.70 6.75 -11.79
C GLY A 129 4.20 6.95 -10.36
N GLY A 130 3.70 6.16 -9.42
CA GLY A 130 4.01 6.21 -8.00
C GLY A 130 2.85 6.68 -7.14
N GLY A 131 3.06 6.69 -5.82
CA GLY A 131 2.09 7.20 -4.87
C GLY A 131 1.77 8.69 -5.07
N PRO A 132 0.69 9.20 -4.45
CA PRO A 132 0.32 10.61 -4.55
C PRO A 132 1.46 11.48 -4.02
N GLY A 133 2.18 12.11 -4.94
CA GLY A 133 3.22 13.07 -4.62
C GLY A 133 2.63 14.43 -4.24
N GLY A 134 3.51 15.31 -3.74
CA GLY A 134 3.17 16.69 -3.43
C GLY A 134 2.94 16.95 -1.94
N THR A 135 2.85 18.22 -1.60
CA THR A 135 2.57 18.69 -0.24
C THR A 135 1.07 18.78 -0.01
N SER A 136 0.64 18.40 1.18
CA SER A 136 -0.75 18.59 1.59
C SER A 136 -1.02 20.08 1.84
N THR A 137 -1.91 20.69 1.06
CA THR A 137 -2.34 22.09 1.30
C THR A 137 -2.95 22.30 2.69
N LEU A 138 -3.48 21.23 3.29
CA LEU A 138 -3.94 21.26 4.68
C LEU A 138 -2.77 21.30 5.65
N ALA A 139 -1.73 20.48 5.43
CA ALA A 139 -0.54 20.45 6.26
C ALA A 139 0.23 21.78 6.20
N GLU A 140 0.26 22.44 5.06
CA GLU A 140 0.88 23.77 4.89
C GLU A 140 0.16 24.86 5.70
N ARG A 141 -1.14 24.69 5.92
CA ARG A 141 -1.98 25.67 6.65
C ARG A 141 -2.10 25.37 8.13
N LEU A 142 -1.77 24.16 8.56
CA LEU A 142 -1.81 23.76 9.96
C LEU A 142 -0.46 24.09 10.61
N SER A 143 -0.52 24.91 11.65
CA SER A 143 0.66 25.09 12.53
C SER A 143 0.98 23.75 13.21
N PRO A 144 2.27 23.38 13.31
CA PRO A 144 2.67 22.24 14.11
C PRO A 144 2.10 22.36 15.53
N VAL A 145 1.33 21.38 15.97
CA VAL A 145 0.88 21.29 17.33
C VAL A 145 1.94 20.52 18.10
N GLU A 146 2.60 21.17 19.05
CA GLU A 146 3.42 20.45 20.01
C GLU A 146 2.47 19.62 20.89
N LEU A 147 2.42 18.31 20.58
CA LEU A 147 1.74 17.35 21.43
C LEU A 147 2.55 17.22 22.70
N GLY A 148 2.13 17.95 23.74
CA GLY A 148 2.59 17.68 25.10
C GLY A 148 2.16 16.27 25.54
N SER A 149 2.31 15.95 26.80
CA SER A 149 1.85 14.68 27.40
C SER A 149 0.31 14.53 27.45
N GLU A 150 -0.42 15.48 26.90
CA GLU A 150 -1.88 15.48 26.90
C GLU A 150 -2.44 14.50 25.86
N ILE A 151 -3.47 13.77 26.27
CA ILE A 151 -4.21 12.85 25.41
C ILE A 151 -4.94 13.68 24.35
N ALA A 152 -4.51 13.61 23.09
CA ALA A 152 -5.11 14.36 21.98
C ALA A 152 -6.55 13.93 21.70
N VAL A 153 -6.89 12.67 21.89
CA VAL A 153 -8.25 12.11 21.74
C VAL A 153 -8.46 11.06 22.81
N SER A 154 -9.56 11.18 23.55
CA SER A 154 -9.98 10.18 24.55
C SER A 154 -11.43 9.81 24.31
N CYS A 155 -11.72 8.52 24.20
CA CYS A 155 -13.07 8.00 24.13
C CYS A 155 -13.34 7.12 25.35
N ARG A 156 -14.48 7.33 26.00
CA ARG A 156 -14.96 6.49 27.09
C ARG A 156 -16.41 6.11 26.81
N ASN A 157 -16.74 4.83 26.99
CA ASN A 157 -18.10 4.31 26.78
C ASN A 157 -18.66 4.70 25.40
N LEU A 158 -17.81 4.59 24.35
CA LEU A 158 -18.20 4.92 22.98
C LEU A 158 -19.04 3.79 22.42
N THR A 159 -20.35 3.96 22.39
CA THR A 159 -21.28 2.99 21.79
C THR A 159 -21.86 3.54 20.50
N LYS A 160 -21.81 2.78 19.41
CA LYS A 160 -22.51 3.08 18.16
C LYS A 160 -23.47 1.97 17.80
N ARG A 161 -24.74 2.32 17.68
CA ARG A 161 -25.82 1.39 17.31
C ARG A 161 -26.47 1.77 15.99
N PHE A 162 -26.85 0.73 15.22
CA PHE A 162 -27.66 0.83 14.01
C PHE A 162 -28.88 -0.10 14.19
N GLY A 163 -29.98 0.46 14.70
CA GLY A 163 -31.11 -0.36 15.16
C GLY A 163 -30.68 -1.29 16.30
N GLU A 164 -30.89 -2.60 16.13
CA GLU A 164 -30.48 -3.62 17.10
C GLU A 164 -28.99 -4.00 17.01
N PHE A 165 -28.30 -3.60 15.96
CA PHE A 165 -26.89 -3.90 15.76
C PHE A 165 -25.99 -2.90 16.49
N THR A 166 -25.13 -3.39 17.37
CA THR A 166 -24.08 -2.58 18.02
C THR A 166 -22.76 -2.77 17.29
N ALA A 167 -22.27 -1.71 16.66
CA ALA A 167 -21.02 -1.73 15.90
C ALA A 167 -19.78 -1.50 16.80
N THR A 168 -19.94 -0.79 17.90
CA THR A 168 -18.90 -0.50 18.89
C THR A 168 -19.57 -0.46 20.27
N ASP A 169 -18.93 -1.07 21.26
CA ASP A 169 -19.35 -1.08 22.66
C ASP A 169 -18.14 -0.91 23.58
#